data_18a4ef2c9cbe934d8d5051dc685f08bf
#
_entry.id   18a4ef2c9cbe934d8d5051dc685f08bf
#
_cell.length_a   1.000
_cell.length_b   1.000
_cell.length_c   1.000
_cell.angle_alpha   90.00
_cell.angle_beta   90.00
_cell.angle_gamma   90.00
#
_symmetry.space_group_name_H-M   'P 1'
#
loop_
_entity.id
_entity.type
_entity.pdbx_description
1 polymer ?
#
loop_
_entity_poly.entity_id
_entity_poly.type
_entity_poly.pdbx_seq_one_letter_code
_entity_poly.pdbx_strand_id
1 'polypeptide(L)'
;MNVVIRRLVNLLLLAGALVLGPGVAQAHPHVWITATSELIYAPDGSVKGVRHAWTFDDMFSTYALQGIETKTKGVYSREELRALAQTNVESLKEFGFFTFAKADGKKEKFQEPVDYFLEYKDAELTLHFTLPLKTPVRPRELALEVFDPSYFIDFSFADKNPIQLVGAPAACQMKFQRPNDGTANAQRLNEQNFMNGDNSNYGAMFANKILVDCP
;
A
#
# COMPACT_ATOMS: atom_id res chain seq x y z
N MET A 1 59.74 -0.48 15.69
CA MET A 1 58.82 -0.70 14.51
C MET A 1 59.18 0.33 13.46
N ASN A 2 59.77 -0.12 12.35
CA ASN A 2 60.34 0.74 11.32
C ASN A 2 59.29 1.69 10.69
N VAL A 3 59.68 2.96 10.48
CA VAL A 3 58.83 4.01 9.87
C VAL A 3 58.17 3.53 8.57
N VAL A 4 58.86 2.68 7.81
CA VAL A 4 58.39 2.08 6.56
C VAL A 4 57.21 1.14 6.79
N ILE A 5 57.25 0.30 7.82
CA ILE A 5 56.20 -0.64 8.18
C ILE A 5 54.94 0.13 8.63
N ARG A 6 55.11 1.20 9.40
CA ARG A 6 54.01 2.06 9.86
C ARG A 6 53.31 2.77 8.71
N ARG A 7 54.04 3.21 7.70
CA ARG A 7 53.47 3.82 6.48
C ARG A 7 52.72 2.81 5.61
N LEU A 8 53.27 1.59 5.48
CA LEU A 8 52.61 0.49 4.77
C LEU A 8 51.28 0.05 5.43
N VAL A 9 51.28 -0.09 6.75
CA VAL A 9 50.05 -0.41 7.49
C VAL A 9 49.02 0.67 7.39
N ASN A 10 49.40 1.95 7.45
CA ASN A 10 48.48 3.06 7.28
C ASN A 10 47.90 3.14 5.86
N LEU A 11 48.69 2.86 4.82
CA LEU A 11 48.25 2.79 3.43
C LEU A 11 47.27 1.62 3.21
N LEU A 12 47.55 0.45 3.82
CA LEU A 12 46.62 -0.70 3.77
C LEU A 12 45.31 -0.43 4.51
N LEU A 13 45.33 0.27 5.64
CA LEU A 13 44.13 0.68 6.36
C LEU A 13 43.33 1.72 5.62
N LEU A 14 43.98 2.68 4.93
CA LEU A 14 43.27 3.64 4.06
C LEU A 14 42.68 2.96 2.82
N ALA A 15 43.40 2.02 2.21
CA ALA A 15 42.88 1.27 1.06
C ALA A 15 41.71 0.35 1.46
N GLY A 16 41.76 -0.24 2.66
CA GLY A 16 40.66 -1.04 3.21
C GLY A 16 39.38 -0.21 3.49
N ALA A 17 39.55 1.04 3.92
CA ALA A 17 38.41 1.95 4.17
C ALA A 17 37.74 2.43 2.88
N LEU A 18 38.46 2.48 1.76
CA LEU A 18 37.91 2.84 0.45
C LEU A 18 37.13 1.71 -0.25
N VAL A 19 37.34 0.45 0.19
CA VAL A 19 36.62 -0.71 -0.39
C VAL A 19 35.27 -0.94 0.31
N LEU A 20 35.08 -0.40 1.51
CA LEU A 20 33.78 -0.30 2.18
C LEU A 20 33.02 0.92 1.59
N GLY A 21 32.71 0.86 0.29
CA GLY A 21 31.79 1.82 -0.31
C GLY A 21 30.51 1.89 0.49
N PRO A 22 29.85 3.07 0.58
CA PRO A 22 28.52 3.15 1.19
C PRO A 22 27.62 2.18 0.41
N GLY A 23 27.27 1.06 1.07
CA GLY A 23 26.19 0.23 0.59
C GLY A 23 24.99 1.15 0.37
N VAL A 24 24.40 1.14 -0.83
CA VAL A 24 23.20 1.93 -1.12
C VAL A 24 22.16 1.41 -0.13
N ALA A 25 21.94 2.16 0.94
CA ALA A 25 20.86 1.86 1.87
C ALA A 25 19.57 2.07 1.08
N GLN A 26 18.87 1.00 0.80
CA GLN A 26 17.55 1.06 0.16
C GLN A 26 16.60 1.68 1.18
N ALA A 27 16.23 2.95 0.97
CA ALA A 27 15.49 3.75 1.94
C ALA A 27 13.96 3.57 1.85
N HIS A 28 13.44 2.74 0.95
CA HIS A 28 12.01 2.50 0.71
C HIS A 28 11.74 1.02 0.45
N PRO A 29 10.57 0.48 0.85
CA PRO A 29 9.48 1.11 1.61
C PRO A 29 9.75 1.17 3.12
N HIS A 30 8.95 1.98 3.84
CA HIS A 30 9.02 2.10 5.31
C HIS A 30 7.87 1.44 6.04
N VAL A 31 6.77 1.14 5.33
CA VAL A 31 5.57 0.50 5.85
C VAL A 31 5.14 -0.60 4.88
N TRP A 32 4.81 -1.76 5.38
CA TRP A 32 4.27 -2.87 4.60
C TRP A 32 2.83 -3.12 4.99
N ILE A 33 1.96 -3.21 3.97
CA ILE A 33 0.54 -3.48 4.16
C ILE A 33 0.16 -4.75 3.40
N THR A 34 -0.46 -5.69 4.11
CA THR A 34 -1.19 -6.79 3.49
C THR A 34 -2.65 -6.37 3.32
N ALA A 35 -3.09 -6.22 2.08
CA ALA A 35 -4.41 -5.72 1.75
C ALA A 35 -5.39 -6.81 1.32
N THR A 36 -6.66 -6.63 1.65
CA THR A 36 -7.79 -7.26 0.96
C THR A 36 -8.79 -6.19 0.56
N SER A 37 -9.54 -6.43 -0.51
CA SER A 37 -10.54 -5.47 -0.99
C SER A 37 -11.82 -6.15 -1.47
N GLU A 38 -12.93 -5.45 -1.29
CA GLU A 38 -14.24 -5.84 -1.81
C GLU A 38 -14.78 -4.73 -2.71
N LEU A 39 -15.02 -5.02 -3.98
CA LEU A 39 -15.78 -4.13 -4.86
C LEU A 39 -17.26 -4.31 -4.57
N ILE A 40 -17.93 -3.24 -4.17
CA ILE A 40 -19.33 -3.27 -3.70
C ILE A 40 -20.25 -2.80 -4.81
N TYR A 41 -21.21 -3.65 -5.17
CA TYR A 41 -22.22 -3.37 -6.17
C TYR A 41 -23.58 -3.12 -5.52
N ALA A 42 -24.37 -2.27 -6.15
CA ALA A 42 -25.77 -2.08 -5.82
C ALA A 42 -26.65 -3.16 -6.51
N PRO A 43 -27.89 -3.36 -6.09
CA PRO A 43 -28.81 -4.32 -6.73
C PRO A 43 -29.07 -4.05 -8.21
N ASP A 44 -28.91 -2.82 -8.67
CA ASP A 44 -29.02 -2.44 -10.07
C ASP A 44 -27.78 -2.75 -10.89
N GLY A 45 -26.72 -3.31 -10.28
CA GLY A 45 -25.44 -3.66 -10.91
C GLY A 45 -24.46 -2.50 -11.01
N SER A 46 -24.75 -1.32 -10.45
CA SER A 46 -23.79 -0.23 -10.39
C SER A 46 -22.74 -0.47 -9.28
N VAL A 47 -21.50 -0.07 -9.53
CA VAL A 47 -20.42 -0.06 -8.53
C VAL A 47 -20.65 1.13 -7.61
N LYS A 48 -20.73 0.84 -6.29
CA LYS A 48 -20.94 1.87 -5.25
C LYS A 48 -19.62 2.35 -4.63
N GLY A 49 -18.61 1.51 -4.61
CA GLY A 49 -17.35 1.80 -3.95
C GLY A 49 -16.51 0.57 -3.70
N VAL A 50 -15.51 0.72 -2.87
CA VAL A 50 -14.61 -0.34 -2.45
C VAL A 50 -14.48 -0.36 -0.93
N ARG A 51 -14.47 -1.54 -0.32
CA ARG A 51 -14.14 -1.75 1.08
C ARG A 51 -12.76 -2.36 1.16
N HIS A 52 -11.91 -1.78 1.98
CA HIS A 52 -10.56 -2.26 2.23
C HIS A 52 -10.41 -2.81 3.65
N ALA A 53 -9.53 -3.80 3.80
CA ALA A 53 -8.92 -4.18 5.06
C ALA A 53 -7.40 -4.19 4.82
N TRP A 54 -6.68 -3.31 5.51
CA TRP A 54 -5.23 -3.10 5.39
C TRP A 54 -4.57 -3.48 6.68
N THR A 55 -3.87 -4.61 6.67
CA THR A 55 -3.11 -5.10 7.82
C THR A 55 -1.68 -4.59 7.71
N PHE A 56 -1.28 -3.79 8.67
CA PHE A 56 0.07 -3.24 8.77
C PHE A 56 1.04 -4.26 9.36
N ASP A 57 2.30 -4.13 8.99
CA ASP A 57 3.37 -4.91 9.61
C ASP A 57 3.44 -4.71 11.15
N ASP A 58 4.12 -5.63 11.83
CA ASP A 58 4.25 -5.65 13.28
C ASP A 58 5.02 -4.44 13.85
N MET A 59 6.00 -3.94 13.10
CA MET A 59 6.80 -2.79 13.50
C MET A 59 5.96 -1.52 13.48
N PHE A 60 5.25 -1.25 12.36
CA PHE A 60 4.34 -0.13 12.27
C PHE A 60 3.21 -0.25 13.30
N SER A 61 2.62 -1.44 13.46
CA SER A 61 1.55 -1.69 14.42
C SER A 61 1.99 -1.39 15.85
N THR A 62 3.18 -1.81 16.24
CA THR A 62 3.77 -1.52 17.55
C THR A 62 4.01 -0.02 17.74
N TYR A 63 4.53 0.66 16.71
CA TYR A 63 4.74 2.10 16.74
C TYR A 63 3.43 2.88 16.89
N ALA A 64 2.43 2.55 16.09
CA ALA A 64 1.14 3.24 16.07
C ALA A 64 0.36 3.12 17.39
N LEU A 65 0.59 2.04 18.15
CA LEU A 65 -0.05 1.82 19.45
C LEU A 65 0.63 2.53 20.61
N GLN A 66 1.78 3.18 20.40
CA GLN A 66 2.49 3.89 21.49
C GLN A 66 1.61 4.99 22.08
N GLY A 67 1.47 4.97 23.40
CA GLY A 67 0.68 5.96 24.12
C GLY A 67 -0.82 5.71 24.12
N ILE A 68 -1.30 4.62 23.50
CA ILE A 68 -2.71 4.20 23.60
C ILE A 68 -2.91 3.47 24.92
N GLU A 69 -3.73 4.05 25.80
CA GLU A 69 -4.12 3.41 27.06
C GLU A 69 -5.19 2.35 26.80
N THR A 70 -5.05 1.21 27.44
CA THR A 70 -5.99 0.09 27.34
C THR A 70 -6.43 -0.40 28.71
N LYS A 71 -7.65 -0.90 28.81
CA LYS A 71 -8.19 -1.52 30.03
C LYS A 71 -7.49 -2.83 30.35
N THR A 72 -7.08 -3.57 29.33
CA THR A 72 -6.40 -4.85 29.48
C THR A 72 -5.13 -4.82 28.66
N LYS A 73 -3.98 -5.01 29.30
CA LYS A 73 -2.67 -4.94 28.62
C LYS A 73 -2.62 -5.86 27.39
N GLY A 74 -2.28 -5.28 26.24
CA GLY A 74 -2.14 -5.98 24.97
C GLY A 74 -3.45 -6.34 24.27
N VAL A 75 -4.59 -5.87 24.80
CA VAL A 75 -5.91 -6.01 24.17
C VAL A 75 -6.47 -4.62 23.90
N TYR A 76 -6.80 -4.36 22.66
CA TYR A 76 -7.30 -3.06 22.20
C TYR A 76 -8.71 -3.22 21.64
N SER A 77 -9.68 -2.57 22.28
CA SER A 77 -11.04 -2.48 21.77
C SER A 77 -11.15 -1.46 20.64
N ARG A 78 -12.17 -1.59 19.80
CA ARG A 78 -12.46 -0.60 18.74
C ARG A 78 -12.67 0.81 19.30
N GLU A 79 -13.23 0.93 20.50
CA GLU A 79 -13.44 2.22 21.15
C GLU A 79 -12.11 2.88 21.55
N GLU A 80 -11.16 2.11 22.10
CA GLU A 80 -9.83 2.59 22.45
C GLU A 80 -9.01 2.97 21.20
N LEU A 81 -9.23 2.30 20.08
CA LEU A 81 -8.58 2.57 18.80
C LEU A 81 -9.29 3.63 17.94
N ARG A 82 -10.44 4.15 18.36
CA ARG A 82 -11.27 5.03 17.53
C ARG A 82 -10.56 6.29 17.08
N ALA A 83 -9.86 6.97 17.99
CA ALA A 83 -9.12 8.18 17.67
C ALA A 83 -7.98 7.91 16.68
N LEU A 84 -7.27 6.79 16.85
CA LEU A 84 -6.22 6.36 15.93
C LEU A 84 -6.80 6.03 14.55
N ALA A 85 -7.95 5.33 14.48
CA ALA A 85 -8.62 5.03 13.21
C ALA A 85 -9.01 6.30 12.47
N GLN A 86 -9.55 7.29 13.16
CA GLN A 86 -9.90 8.58 12.58
C GLN A 86 -8.65 9.29 12.04
N THR A 87 -7.58 9.40 12.82
CA THR A 87 -6.33 10.01 12.40
C THR A 87 -5.77 9.33 11.14
N ASN A 88 -5.82 7.99 11.07
CA ASN A 88 -5.36 7.26 9.88
C ASN A 88 -6.16 7.64 8.65
N VAL A 89 -7.50 7.56 8.68
CA VAL A 89 -8.31 7.86 7.47
C VAL A 89 -8.22 9.33 7.05
N GLU A 90 -8.09 10.26 8.00
CA GLU A 90 -7.88 11.68 7.70
C GLU A 90 -6.53 11.91 6.99
N SER A 91 -5.47 11.24 7.43
CA SER A 91 -4.14 11.32 6.81
C SER A 91 -4.12 10.72 5.39
N LEU A 92 -4.92 9.69 5.12
CA LEU A 92 -4.99 9.07 3.80
C LEU A 92 -5.63 9.97 2.73
N LYS A 93 -6.38 10.98 3.14
CA LYS A 93 -7.12 11.86 2.22
C LYS A 93 -6.22 12.60 1.24
N GLU A 94 -5.09 13.14 1.70
CA GLU A 94 -4.16 13.88 0.85
C GLU A 94 -3.49 13.00 -0.21
N PHE A 95 -3.45 11.68 0.02
CA PHE A 95 -2.90 10.67 -0.88
C PHE A 95 -3.97 9.99 -1.76
N GLY A 96 -5.21 10.50 -1.77
CA GLY A 96 -6.32 9.89 -2.51
C GLY A 96 -6.63 8.47 -2.02
N PHE A 97 -6.37 8.19 -0.75
CA PHE A 97 -6.54 6.89 -0.10
C PHE A 97 -5.76 5.77 -0.81
N PHE A 98 -4.66 6.11 -1.50
CA PHE A 98 -3.86 5.17 -2.30
C PHE A 98 -4.68 4.27 -3.23
N THR A 99 -5.88 4.73 -3.60
CA THR A 99 -6.87 3.96 -4.34
C THR A 99 -7.32 4.75 -5.56
N PHE A 100 -7.11 4.20 -6.75
CA PHE A 100 -7.35 4.88 -8.02
C PHE A 100 -8.30 4.04 -8.87
N ALA A 101 -9.42 4.61 -9.31
CA ALA A 101 -10.42 3.92 -10.10
C ALA A 101 -10.62 4.58 -11.47
N LYS A 102 -10.87 3.76 -12.49
CA LYS A 102 -11.30 4.18 -13.82
C LYS A 102 -12.49 3.33 -14.26
N ALA A 103 -13.54 3.99 -14.71
CA ALA A 103 -14.72 3.38 -15.32
C ALA A 103 -14.74 3.72 -16.82
N ASP A 104 -14.66 2.72 -17.69
CA ASP A 104 -14.55 2.90 -19.16
C ASP A 104 -13.45 3.92 -19.54
N GLY A 105 -12.29 3.82 -18.88
CA GLY A 105 -11.12 4.68 -19.06
C GLY A 105 -11.21 6.07 -18.40
N LYS A 106 -12.35 6.47 -17.84
CA LYS A 106 -12.52 7.74 -17.13
C LYS A 106 -12.20 7.60 -15.66
N LYS A 107 -11.39 8.54 -15.11
CA LYS A 107 -11.06 8.56 -13.68
C LYS A 107 -12.28 8.81 -12.83
N GLU A 108 -12.50 7.98 -11.84
CA GLU A 108 -13.53 8.14 -10.84
C GLU A 108 -12.99 8.79 -9.56
N LYS A 109 -13.90 9.39 -8.78
CA LYS A 109 -13.56 10.04 -7.51
C LYS A 109 -14.29 9.33 -6.38
N PHE A 110 -13.61 9.21 -5.26
CA PHE A 110 -14.17 8.72 -4.01
C PHE A 110 -14.69 9.86 -3.14
N GLN A 111 -15.60 9.53 -2.26
CA GLN A 111 -16.02 10.36 -1.13
C GLN A 111 -15.11 10.07 0.08
N GLU A 112 -15.37 10.79 1.19
CA GLU A 112 -14.73 10.49 2.47
C GLU A 112 -15.05 9.04 2.89
N PRO A 113 -14.09 8.37 3.56
CA PRO A 113 -14.31 7.01 4.05
C PRO A 113 -15.46 6.95 5.05
N VAL A 114 -16.20 5.87 4.98
CA VAL A 114 -17.25 5.52 5.94
C VAL A 114 -16.99 4.15 6.54
N ASP A 115 -17.66 3.83 7.64
CA ASP A 115 -17.58 2.51 8.30
C ASP A 115 -16.13 2.10 8.62
N TYR A 116 -15.32 3.05 9.06
CA TYR A 116 -13.92 2.78 9.36
C TYR A 116 -13.71 2.46 10.84
N PHE A 117 -12.78 1.53 11.07
CA PHE A 117 -12.31 1.16 12.39
C PHE A 117 -10.96 0.45 12.31
N LEU A 118 -10.24 0.42 13.42
CA LEU A 118 -9.06 -0.42 13.60
C LEU A 118 -9.39 -1.67 14.41
N GLU A 119 -8.78 -2.77 14.03
CA GLU A 119 -8.76 -4.02 14.77
C GLU A 119 -7.30 -4.38 15.08
N TYR A 120 -7.04 -4.81 16.33
CA TYR A 120 -5.73 -5.33 16.71
C TYR A 120 -5.83 -6.82 17.02
N LYS A 121 -5.10 -7.60 16.26
CA LYS A 121 -5.08 -9.05 16.40
C LYS A 121 -3.71 -9.60 15.93
N ASP A 122 -3.22 -10.63 16.64
CA ASP A 122 -1.99 -11.34 16.31
C ASP A 122 -0.76 -10.39 16.16
N ALA A 123 -0.68 -9.35 17.01
CA ALA A 123 0.33 -8.29 17.03
C ALA A 123 0.26 -7.31 15.85
N GLU A 124 -0.75 -7.37 15.02
CA GLU A 124 -0.93 -6.50 13.85
C GLU A 124 -2.20 -5.65 13.97
N LEU A 125 -2.13 -4.41 13.47
CA LEU A 125 -3.27 -3.53 13.28
C LEU A 125 -3.85 -3.73 11.88
N THR A 126 -5.17 -3.83 11.80
CA THR A 126 -5.89 -3.81 10.52
C THR A 126 -6.83 -2.62 10.47
N LEU A 127 -6.63 -1.74 9.49
CA LEU A 127 -7.54 -0.65 9.19
C LEU A 127 -8.61 -1.13 8.21
N HIS A 128 -9.86 -1.12 8.66
CA HIS A 128 -11.03 -1.36 7.84
C HIS A 128 -11.67 -0.03 7.46
N PHE A 129 -12.02 0.16 6.20
CA PHE A 129 -12.73 1.35 5.76
C PHE A 129 -13.42 1.12 4.41
N THR A 130 -14.49 1.84 4.17
CA THR A 130 -15.22 1.82 2.90
C THR A 130 -15.04 3.17 2.21
N LEU A 131 -14.65 3.14 0.95
CA LEU A 131 -14.56 4.31 0.06
C LEU A 131 -15.74 4.29 -0.90
N PRO A 132 -16.81 5.06 -0.67
CA PRO A 132 -17.87 5.21 -1.64
C PRO A 132 -17.38 5.98 -2.87
N LEU A 133 -17.78 5.56 -4.06
CA LEU A 133 -17.64 6.40 -5.25
C LEU A 133 -18.50 7.67 -5.10
N LYS A 134 -18.00 8.80 -5.60
CA LYS A 134 -18.75 10.05 -5.57
C LYS A 134 -20.11 9.94 -6.28
N THR A 135 -20.13 9.15 -7.36
CA THR A 135 -21.34 8.77 -8.08
C THR A 135 -21.23 7.28 -8.41
N PRO A 136 -22.23 6.45 -8.08
CA PRO A 136 -22.25 5.08 -8.54
C PRO A 136 -22.19 4.99 -10.06
N VAL A 137 -21.40 4.05 -10.58
CA VAL A 137 -21.16 3.89 -12.02
C VAL A 137 -21.47 2.47 -12.47
N ARG A 138 -21.92 2.31 -13.72
CA ARG A 138 -22.11 0.99 -14.35
C ARG A 138 -21.25 0.91 -15.59
N PRO A 139 -19.94 0.72 -15.44
CA PRO A 139 -19.05 0.61 -16.57
C PRO A 139 -19.10 -0.80 -17.17
N ARG A 140 -18.73 -0.89 -18.44
CA ARG A 140 -18.36 -2.18 -19.03
C ARG A 140 -17.02 -2.67 -18.47
N GLU A 141 -16.06 -1.75 -18.33
CA GLU A 141 -14.75 -2.03 -17.80
C GLU A 141 -14.45 -1.15 -16.59
N LEU A 142 -14.16 -1.77 -15.46
CA LEU A 142 -13.67 -1.09 -14.25
C LEU A 142 -12.22 -1.49 -14.00
N ALA A 143 -11.34 -0.51 -13.86
CA ALA A 143 -9.98 -0.70 -13.37
C ALA A 143 -9.84 -0.04 -11.99
N LEU A 144 -9.33 -0.79 -11.01
CA LEU A 144 -8.99 -0.32 -9.69
C LEU A 144 -7.51 -0.60 -9.44
N GLU A 145 -6.77 0.39 -9.00
CA GLU A 145 -5.36 0.28 -8.65
C GLU A 145 -5.16 0.70 -7.19
N VAL A 146 -4.35 -0.07 -6.45
CA VAL A 146 -3.98 0.23 -5.05
C VAL A 146 -2.47 0.27 -4.96
N PHE A 147 -1.94 1.45 -4.69
CA PHE A 147 -0.49 1.69 -4.55
C PHE A 147 -0.21 3.06 -3.94
N ASP A 148 0.97 3.24 -3.36
CA ASP A 148 1.51 4.54 -2.98
C ASP A 148 2.39 5.09 -4.11
N PRO A 149 2.06 6.24 -4.73
CA PRO A 149 2.88 6.85 -5.79
C PRO A 149 4.33 7.09 -5.39
N SER A 150 4.60 7.37 -4.11
CA SER A 150 5.96 7.59 -3.59
C SER A 150 6.70 6.31 -3.22
N TYR A 151 6.00 5.18 -3.16
CA TYR A 151 6.51 3.91 -2.65
C TYR A 151 7.04 3.97 -1.20
N PHE A 152 6.54 4.88 -0.41
CA PHE A 152 6.79 4.89 1.03
C PHE A 152 6.10 3.70 1.72
N ILE A 153 4.93 3.33 1.19
CA ILE A 153 4.14 2.17 1.61
C ILE A 153 4.17 1.12 0.48
N ASP A 154 4.53 -0.11 0.82
CA ASP A 154 4.36 -1.27 -0.06
C ASP A 154 3.01 -1.94 0.21
N PHE A 155 2.17 -2.03 -0.82
CA PHE A 155 0.89 -2.71 -0.77
C PHE A 155 1.01 -4.09 -1.41
N SER A 156 0.98 -5.13 -0.60
CA SER A 156 0.84 -6.51 -1.04
C SER A 156 -0.57 -7.00 -0.76
N PHE A 157 -1.19 -7.71 -1.71
CA PHE A 157 -2.49 -8.32 -1.46
C PHE A 157 -2.34 -9.74 -0.90
N ALA A 158 -3.24 -10.11 0.01
CA ALA A 158 -3.28 -11.44 0.60
C ALA A 158 -3.30 -12.55 -0.46
N ASP A 159 -2.68 -13.70 -0.16
CA ASP A 159 -2.64 -14.83 -1.09
C ASP A 159 -4.01 -15.48 -1.29
N LYS A 160 -4.81 -15.49 -0.22
CA LYS A 160 -6.16 -16.06 -0.24
C LYS A 160 -7.20 -14.95 -0.26
N ASN A 161 -8.13 -15.04 -1.21
CA ASN A 161 -9.24 -14.10 -1.35
C ASN A 161 -8.82 -12.61 -1.33
N PRO A 162 -7.80 -12.23 -2.12
CA PRO A 162 -7.31 -10.84 -2.11
C PRO A 162 -8.40 -9.85 -2.47
N ILE A 163 -9.27 -10.23 -3.41
CA ILE A 163 -10.33 -9.38 -3.96
C ILE A 163 -11.63 -10.18 -4.03
N GLN A 164 -12.73 -9.50 -3.71
CA GLN A 164 -14.08 -10.05 -3.87
C GLN A 164 -14.99 -9.06 -4.61
N LEU A 165 -15.92 -9.59 -5.41
CA LEU A 165 -16.99 -8.82 -6.02
C LEU A 165 -18.28 -9.06 -5.21
N VAL A 166 -18.68 -8.08 -4.41
CA VAL A 166 -19.85 -8.21 -3.53
C VAL A 166 -21.09 -7.66 -4.22
N GLY A 167 -22.03 -8.54 -4.54
CA GLY A 167 -23.28 -8.17 -5.22
C GLY A 167 -23.12 -7.88 -6.72
N ALA A 168 -22.00 -8.25 -7.32
CA ALA A 168 -21.79 -8.04 -8.76
C ALA A 168 -22.75 -8.89 -9.60
N PRO A 169 -23.15 -8.41 -10.79
CA PRO A 169 -23.83 -9.23 -11.78
C PRO A 169 -23.05 -10.52 -12.11
N ALA A 170 -23.75 -11.63 -12.29
CA ALA A 170 -23.12 -12.93 -12.51
C ALA A 170 -22.24 -13.01 -13.77
N ALA A 171 -22.47 -12.11 -14.74
CA ALA A 171 -21.69 -12.03 -15.97
C ALA A 171 -20.35 -11.32 -15.79
N CYS A 172 -20.15 -10.57 -14.69
CA CYS A 172 -18.91 -9.86 -14.45
C CYS A 172 -17.74 -10.83 -14.21
N GLN A 173 -16.62 -10.58 -14.86
CA GLN A 173 -15.39 -11.33 -14.72
C GLN A 173 -14.30 -10.43 -14.14
N MET A 174 -13.54 -10.95 -13.19
CA MET A 174 -12.46 -10.22 -12.55
C MET A 174 -11.10 -10.84 -12.89
N LYS A 175 -10.14 -9.98 -13.21
CA LYS A 175 -8.73 -10.32 -13.32
C LYS A 175 -7.93 -9.50 -12.30
N PHE A 176 -7.15 -10.16 -11.47
CA PHE A 176 -6.24 -9.54 -10.53
C PHE A 176 -4.80 -9.68 -11.01
N GLN A 177 -4.07 -8.57 -11.06
CA GLN A 177 -2.67 -8.51 -11.47
C GLN A 177 -1.82 -7.96 -10.33
N ARG A 178 -0.89 -8.79 -9.85
CA ARG A 178 0.12 -8.37 -8.87
C ARG A 178 1.27 -7.63 -9.58
N PRO A 179 1.96 -6.68 -8.91
CA PRO A 179 3.22 -6.17 -9.43
C PRO A 179 4.20 -7.33 -9.62
N ASN A 180 4.96 -7.31 -10.71
CA ASN A 180 5.95 -8.34 -11.04
C ASN A 180 5.41 -9.76 -11.30
N ASP A 181 4.15 -9.93 -11.62
CA ASP A 181 3.57 -11.22 -12.02
C ASP A 181 3.99 -11.70 -13.43
N GLY A 182 4.98 -11.05 -14.03
CA GLY A 182 5.48 -11.31 -15.39
C GLY A 182 4.62 -10.71 -16.49
N THR A 183 3.45 -10.14 -16.17
CA THR A 183 2.57 -9.45 -17.14
C THR A 183 2.82 -7.94 -17.16
N ALA A 184 3.34 -7.35 -16.09
CA ALA A 184 3.91 -6.01 -16.13
C ALA A 184 5.28 -6.14 -16.79
N ASN A 185 5.52 -5.46 -17.91
CA ASN A 185 6.87 -5.19 -18.37
C ASN A 185 7.60 -4.57 -17.19
N ALA A 186 8.41 -5.39 -16.49
CA ALA A 186 9.33 -4.92 -15.48
C ALA A 186 10.36 -4.04 -16.22
N GLN A 187 9.96 -2.81 -16.50
CA GLN A 187 10.90 -1.78 -16.83
C GLN A 187 11.84 -1.72 -15.64
N ARG A 188 13.05 -2.27 -15.84
CA ARG A 188 14.10 -2.19 -14.83
C ARG A 188 14.10 -0.74 -14.36
N LEU A 189 13.83 -0.59 -13.06
CA LEU A 189 14.04 0.65 -12.36
C LEU A 189 15.41 1.15 -12.72
N ASN A 190 15.47 2.13 -13.56
CA ASN A 190 16.73 2.80 -13.82
C ASN A 190 16.93 3.71 -12.61
N GLU A 191 17.87 3.36 -11.74
CA GLU A 191 18.28 4.19 -10.61
C GLU A 191 18.54 5.65 -11.04
N GLN A 192 18.93 5.86 -12.30
CA GLN A 192 19.09 7.18 -12.86
C GLN A 192 17.79 7.98 -12.95
N ASN A 193 16.63 7.34 -13.20
CA ASN A 193 15.34 8.04 -13.19
C ASN A 193 14.92 8.41 -11.76
N PHE A 194 15.25 7.57 -10.79
CA PHE A 194 15.07 7.89 -9.37
C PHE A 194 15.92 9.08 -8.94
N MET A 195 17.18 9.13 -9.35
CA MET A 195 18.12 10.21 -9.02
C MET A 195 17.79 11.53 -9.74
N ASN A 196 17.09 11.50 -10.86
CA ASN A 196 16.73 12.69 -11.66
C ASN A 196 15.48 13.43 -11.16
N GLY A 197 14.85 12.99 -10.05
CA GLY A 197 13.78 13.74 -9.39
C GLY A 197 12.41 13.67 -10.05
N ASP A 198 12.21 12.86 -11.09
CA ASP A 198 10.89 12.64 -11.71
C ASP A 198 10.16 11.43 -11.07
N ASN A 199 10.11 11.45 -9.74
CA ASN A 199 9.64 10.34 -8.92
C ASN A 199 8.14 10.40 -8.61
N SER A 200 7.41 11.33 -9.22
CA SER A 200 6.02 11.61 -8.87
C SER A 200 5.06 10.41 -9.06
N ASN A 201 5.53 9.33 -9.67
CA ASN A 201 4.73 8.12 -9.88
C ASN A 201 5.56 6.82 -9.85
N TYR A 202 6.65 6.81 -9.09
CA TYR A 202 7.52 5.66 -8.95
C TYR A 202 6.77 4.41 -8.47
N GLY A 203 5.88 4.59 -7.49
CA GLY A 203 5.08 3.51 -6.90
C GLY A 203 4.10 2.85 -7.88
N ALA A 204 3.77 3.49 -9.02
CA ALA A 204 2.85 2.88 -10.00
C ALA A 204 3.36 1.56 -10.57
N MET A 205 4.67 1.30 -10.49
CA MET A 205 5.27 0.03 -10.93
C MET A 205 4.98 -1.12 -9.94
N PHE A 206 4.63 -0.76 -8.72
CA PHE A 206 4.23 -1.69 -7.66
C PHE A 206 2.70 -1.71 -7.47
N ALA A 207 1.95 -1.12 -8.42
CA ALA A 207 0.50 -1.09 -8.34
C ALA A 207 -0.11 -2.48 -8.48
N ASN A 208 -0.94 -2.84 -7.51
CA ASN A 208 -1.85 -3.97 -7.65
C ASN A 208 -3.05 -3.54 -8.49
N LYS A 209 -3.38 -4.30 -9.55
CA LYS A 209 -4.43 -3.93 -10.51
C LYS A 209 -5.56 -4.92 -10.50
N ILE A 210 -6.76 -4.42 -10.36
CA ILE A 210 -8.00 -5.18 -10.39
C ILE A 210 -8.77 -4.69 -11.60
N LEU A 211 -9.00 -5.60 -12.55
CA LEU A 211 -9.76 -5.32 -13.76
C LEU A 211 -11.06 -6.12 -13.70
N VAL A 212 -12.19 -5.46 -13.89
CA VAL A 212 -13.50 -6.11 -13.93
C VAL A 212 -14.17 -5.77 -15.24
N ASP A 213 -14.56 -6.79 -15.99
CA ASP A 213 -15.36 -6.70 -17.23
C ASP A 213 -16.78 -7.15 -16.90
N CYS A 214 -17.75 -6.29 -17.15
CA CYS A 214 -19.18 -6.55 -16.97
C CYS A 214 -19.88 -6.31 -18.31
N PRO A 215 -20.08 -7.37 -19.15
CA PRO A 215 -20.68 -7.25 -20.46
C PRO A 215 -22.14 -6.78 -20.44
#